data_909af4f46eee4fba988494a9c11ca701
#
_entry.id   909af4f46eee4fba988494a9c11ca701
#
_cell.length_a   1.000
_cell.length_b   1.000
_cell.length_c   1.000
_cell.angle_alpha   90.00
_cell.angle_beta   90.00
_cell.angle_gamma   90.00
#
_symmetry.space_group_name_H-M   'P 1'
#
loop_
_entity.id
_entity.type
_entity.pdbx_description
1 polymer ?
#
loop_
_entity_poly.entity_id
_entity_poly.type
_entity_poly.pdbx_seq_one_letter_code
_entity_poly.pdbx_strand_id
1 'polypeptide(L)' 'MPLIYHWGGPRHGQVDDVPEEAVFSSVLVYDGPQYLGVYERSTPPTLHQTPQGPAEVWVVRE' A
#
# COMPACT_ATOMS: atom_id res chain seq x y z
N MET A 1 -1.81 0.48 14.08
CA MET A 1 -1.14 1.04 12.90
C MET A 1 -1.62 0.29 11.67
N PRO A 2 -1.94 0.98 10.59
CA PRO A 2 -2.53 0.30 9.45
C PRO A 2 -1.53 -0.54 8.68
N LEU A 3 -1.95 -1.74 8.32
CA LEU A 3 -1.21 -2.60 7.41
C LEU A 3 -1.67 -2.35 5.99
N ILE A 4 -0.72 -2.24 5.08
CA ILE A 4 -0.98 -1.97 3.67
C ILE A 4 -0.46 -3.13 2.84
N TYR A 5 -1.32 -3.69 2.01
CA TYR A 5 -0.96 -4.71 1.04
C TYR A 5 -0.86 -4.06 -0.34
N HIS A 6 0.29 -4.21 -0.97
CA HIS A 6 0.56 -3.58 -2.27
C HIS A 6 0.16 -4.52 -3.39
N TRP A 7 -0.69 -4.04 -4.28
CA TRP A 7 -1.17 -4.78 -5.43
C TRP A 7 -0.60 -4.20 -6.71
N GLY A 8 0.19 -5.00 -7.41
CA GLY A 8 0.81 -4.57 -8.65
C GLY A 8 2.06 -3.74 -8.46
N GLY A 9 2.79 -3.50 -9.53
CA GLY A 9 3.99 -2.68 -9.53
C GLY A 9 5.16 -3.29 -8.78
N PRO A 10 6.17 -2.48 -8.48
CA PRO A 10 7.43 -3.00 -7.91
C PRO A 10 7.29 -3.56 -6.51
N ARG A 11 6.22 -3.23 -5.78
CA ARG A 11 6.02 -3.73 -4.43
C ARG A 11 4.91 -4.78 -4.33
N HIS A 12 4.52 -5.35 -5.44
CA HIS A 12 3.42 -6.31 -5.46
C HIS A 12 3.62 -7.42 -4.43
N GLY A 13 2.59 -7.65 -3.61
CA GLY A 13 2.62 -8.67 -2.59
C GLY A 13 3.27 -8.26 -1.28
N GLN A 14 3.86 -7.07 -1.20
CA GLN A 14 4.52 -6.60 0.00
C GLN A 14 3.49 -6.03 0.98
N VAL A 15 3.68 -6.36 2.26
CA VAL A 15 2.85 -5.84 3.34
C VAL A 15 3.72 -4.96 4.22
N ASP A 16 3.29 -3.72 4.41
CA ASP A 16 4.01 -2.76 5.24
C ASP A 16 3.10 -2.18 6.31
N ASP A 17 3.69 -1.87 7.45
CA ASP A 17 3.03 -1.14 8.52
C ASP A 17 3.34 0.35 8.30
N VAL A 18 2.32 1.11 7.95
CA VAL A 18 2.46 2.50 7.51
C VAL A 18 1.80 3.41 8.53
N PRO A 19 2.42 4.54 8.90
CA PRO A 19 1.80 5.48 9.82
C PRO A 19 0.47 6.04 9.29
N GLU A 20 -0.45 6.35 10.20
CA GLU A 20 -1.74 6.90 9.80
C GLU A 20 -1.60 8.17 8.98
N GLU A 21 -0.62 9.00 9.30
CA GLU A 21 -0.39 10.24 8.58
C GLU A 21 -0.09 9.98 7.10
N ALA A 22 0.63 8.90 6.82
CA ALA A 22 0.97 8.56 5.45
C ALA A 22 -0.25 8.08 4.66
N VAL A 23 -1.17 7.36 5.31
CA VAL A 23 -2.36 6.86 4.62
C VAL A 23 -3.47 7.90 4.54
N PHE A 24 -3.34 8.99 5.28
CA PHE A 24 -4.37 10.03 5.32
C PHE A 24 -4.62 10.64 3.95
N SER A 25 -3.59 10.78 3.13
CA SER A 25 -3.71 11.35 1.80
C SER A 25 -4.29 10.41 0.76
N SER A 26 -4.46 9.13 1.10
CA SER A 26 -4.92 8.07 0.20
C SER A 26 -3.94 7.78 -0.94
N VAL A 27 -2.73 8.29 -0.86
CA VAL A 27 -1.67 8.05 -1.84
C VAL A 27 -0.37 7.84 -1.10
N LEU A 28 0.36 6.78 -1.46
CA LEU A 28 1.69 6.51 -0.95
C LEU A 28 2.68 6.64 -2.08
N VAL A 29 3.71 7.45 -1.87
CA VAL A 29 4.78 7.65 -2.83
C VAL A 29 6.05 7.04 -2.27
N TYR A 30 6.60 6.08 -3.00
CA TYR A 30 7.87 5.45 -2.65
C TYR A 30 8.93 5.97 -3.59
N ASP A 31 9.95 6.61 -3.04
CA ASP A 31 11.07 7.10 -3.83
C ASP A 31 12.38 6.57 -3.27
N GLY A 32 13.45 6.73 -4.03
CA GLY A 32 14.75 6.24 -3.64
C GLY A 32 15.64 6.14 -4.88
N PRO A 33 16.82 5.48 -4.75
CA PRO A 33 17.71 5.30 -5.88
C PRO A 33 17.07 4.58 -7.06
N GLN A 34 16.06 3.75 -6.79
CA GLN A 34 15.26 3.10 -7.79
C GLN A 34 13.82 3.54 -7.63
N TYR A 35 13.12 3.69 -8.74
CA TYR A 35 11.70 4.02 -8.69
C TYR A 35 10.95 2.88 -7.99
N LEU A 36 10.27 3.20 -6.92
CA LEU A 36 9.56 2.19 -6.11
C LEU A 36 8.05 2.25 -6.25
N GLY A 37 7.54 3.20 -7.03
CA GLY A 37 6.13 3.22 -7.37
C GLY A 37 5.30 4.18 -6.55
N VAL A 38 4.13 4.46 -7.06
CA VAL A 38 3.10 5.25 -6.39
C VAL A 38 1.89 4.35 -6.23
N TYR A 39 1.32 4.32 -5.03
CA TYR A 39 0.17 3.48 -4.74
C TYR A 39 -0.96 4.32 -4.20
N GLU A 40 -2.18 3.94 -4.53
CA GLU A 40 -3.37 4.61 -4.03
C GLU A 40 -4.34 3.59 -3.45
N ARG A 41 -5.16 4.06 -2.50
CA ARG A 41 -6.15 3.20 -1.85
C ARG A 41 -7.13 2.66 -2.87
N SER A 42 -7.43 1.36 -2.77
CA SER A 42 -8.42 0.77 -3.66
C SER A 42 -9.81 1.37 -3.40
N THR A 43 -10.63 1.44 -4.44
CA THR A 43 -12.01 1.94 -4.35
C THR A 43 -12.94 0.87 -4.91
N PRO A 44 -13.81 0.29 -4.07
CA PRO A 44 -13.97 0.53 -2.62
C PRO A 44 -12.81 -0.07 -1.82
N PRO A 45 -12.61 0.40 -0.57
CA PRO A 45 -11.56 -0.17 0.28
C PRO A 45 -11.77 -1.66 0.47
N THR A 46 -10.69 -2.41 0.32
CA THR A 46 -10.71 -3.88 0.39
C THR A 46 -9.65 -4.33 1.38
N LEU A 47 -9.98 -5.33 2.19
CA LEU A 47 -9.03 -5.93 3.12
C LEU A 47 -8.58 -7.26 2.56
N HIS A 48 -7.29 -7.54 2.72
CA HIS A 48 -6.68 -8.80 2.32
C HIS A 48 -6.05 -9.44 3.55
N GLN A 49 -6.34 -10.72 3.78
CA GLN A 49 -5.76 -11.43 4.90
C GLN A 49 -4.31 -11.75 4.63
N THR A 50 -3.47 -11.43 5.60
CA THR A 50 -2.03 -11.71 5.54
C THR A 50 -1.61 -12.42 6.82
N PRO A 51 -0.40 -13.03 6.84
CA PRO A 51 0.10 -13.62 8.08
C PRO A 51 0.22 -12.63 9.23
N GLN A 52 0.26 -11.34 8.94
CA GLN A 52 0.34 -10.27 9.93
C GLN A 52 -1.03 -9.75 10.34
N GLY A 53 -2.10 -10.21 9.70
CA GLY A 53 -3.45 -9.78 9.94
C GLY A 53 -4.08 -9.14 8.71
N PRO A 54 -5.29 -8.59 8.83
CA PRO A 54 -5.94 -7.94 7.69
C PRO A 54 -5.18 -6.68 7.28
N ALA A 55 -4.92 -6.55 5.99
CA ALA A 55 -4.23 -5.40 5.41
C ALA A 55 -5.12 -4.75 4.35
N GLU A 56 -5.11 -3.43 4.32
CA GLU A 56 -5.85 -2.69 3.29
C GLU A 56 -5.11 -2.78 1.97
N VAL A 57 -5.84 -3.06 0.90
CA VAL A 57 -5.24 -3.19 -0.43
C VAL A 57 -5.03 -1.81 -1.04
N TRP A 58 -3.82 -1.56 -1.50
CA TRP A 58 -3.45 -0.35 -2.23
C TRP A 58 -2.90 -0.77 -3.59
N VAL A 59 -3.37 -0.12 -4.63
CA VAL A 59 -3.12 -0.49 -6.02
C VAL A 59 -2.10 0.47 -6.62
N VAL A 60 -1.18 -0.09 -7.40
CA VAL A 60 -0.18 0.74 -8.07
C VAL A 60 -0.87 1.72 -9.01
N ARG A 61 -0.39 2.95 -9.00
CA ARG A 61 -0.86 4.01 -9.89
C ARG A 61 0.11 4.12 -11.05
N GLU A 62 -0.37 3.83 -12.22
CA GLU A 62 0.44 3.90 -13.43
C GLU A 62 0.12 5.12 -14.27
#